data_1422d0b18f463e46e766949e59c16760
#
_entry.id   1422d0b18f463e46e766949e59c16760
#
_cell.length_a   1.000
_cell.length_b   1.000
_cell.length_c   1.000
_cell.angle_alpha   90.00
_cell.angle_beta   90.00
_cell.angle_gamma   90.00
#
_symmetry.space_group_name_H-M   'P 1'
#
loop_
_entity.id
_entity.type
_entity.pdbx_description
1 polymer ?
#
loop_
_entity_poly.entity_id
_entity_poly.type
_entity_poly.pdbx_seq_one_letter_code
_entity_poly.pdbx_strand_id
1 'polypeptide(L)'
;MRRKLCLSVVTLLLAVTAVTQPAASKDFEVTGPDGRRILLKDDGRWRYIDSTADSQLDAEAKNTQGVEEAKPKDTGEAVLTLQRKIDGNRICRFRLKLVNNLTYEIRSIVPEFKAYRANGVVYDTVFGAFQFIKPGDSRSREVRFNGIACPDIVRLQVTGGDRCEMGDLDKFSPVKGKCLEHVRVVESDLVRFDK
;
A
#
# COMPACT_ATOMS: atom_id res chain seq x y z
N MET A 1 15.94 -3.08 -87.66
CA MET A 1 15.65 -1.66 -87.54
C MET A 1 14.62 -1.47 -86.39
N ARG A 2 15.01 -1.33 -85.20
CA ARG A 2 14.09 -0.93 -84.09
C ARG A 2 14.90 -0.13 -83.07
N ARG A 3 14.57 1.13 -82.95
CA ARG A 3 15.12 2.10 -82.02
C ARG A 3 14.53 1.80 -80.60
N LYS A 4 15.37 1.59 -79.62
CA LYS A 4 14.92 1.52 -78.21
C LYS A 4 15.19 2.89 -77.57
N LEU A 5 14.10 3.51 -77.11
CA LEU A 5 14.12 4.72 -76.32
C LEU A 5 14.44 4.29 -74.86
N CYS A 6 15.51 4.88 -74.32
CA CYS A 6 15.79 4.80 -72.89
C CYS A 6 15.07 5.96 -72.17
N LEU A 7 14.10 5.64 -71.36
CA LEU A 7 13.46 6.61 -70.46
C LEU A 7 14.22 6.58 -69.09
N SER A 8 14.90 7.69 -68.82
CA SER A 8 15.53 7.91 -67.53
C SER A 8 14.49 8.39 -66.55
N VAL A 9 14.20 7.58 -65.55
CA VAL A 9 13.36 7.95 -64.38
C VAL A 9 14.26 8.57 -63.33
N VAL A 10 14.14 9.84 -63.10
CA VAL A 10 14.78 10.56 -62.00
C VAL A 10 13.91 10.40 -60.76
N THR A 11 14.35 9.61 -59.79
CA THR A 11 13.66 9.40 -58.52
C THR A 11 14.08 10.49 -57.54
N LEU A 12 13.19 11.43 -57.28
CA LEU A 12 13.37 12.48 -56.26
C LEU A 12 13.09 11.90 -54.85
N LEU A 13 14.13 11.69 -54.06
CA LEU A 13 14.00 11.32 -52.65
C LEU A 13 13.64 12.57 -51.83
N LEU A 14 12.39 12.67 -51.37
CA LEU A 14 11.97 13.61 -50.35
C LEU A 14 12.34 13.03 -48.97
N ALA A 15 13.35 13.61 -48.31
CA ALA A 15 13.70 13.34 -46.92
C ALA A 15 12.67 14.05 -46.02
N VAL A 16 11.74 13.29 -45.43
CA VAL A 16 10.84 13.77 -44.38
C VAL A 16 11.59 13.73 -43.06
N THR A 17 12.07 14.87 -42.58
CA THR A 17 12.59 15.03 -41.21
C THR A 17 11.42 15.08 -40.24
N ALA A 18 11.16 13.99 -39.53
CA ALA A 18 10.21 13.97 -38.44
C ALA A 18 10.78 14.79 -37.27
N VAL A 19 10.26 15.98 -37.05
CA VAL A 19 10.49 16.79 -35.88
C VAL A 19 9.66 16.18 -34.75
N THR A 20 10.30 15.38 -33.85
CA THR A 20 9.70 14.95 -32.60
C THR A 20 9.66 16.14 -31.65
N GLN A 21 8.49 16.79 -31.56
CA GLN A 21 8.25 17.75 -30.50
C GLN A 21 8.13 17.02 -29.15
N PRO A 22 8.89 17.44 -28.11
CA PRO A 22 8.63 16.95 -26.77
C PRO A 22 7.22 17.37 -26.36
N ALA A 23 6.38 16.40 -26.01
CA ALA A 23 5.09 16.66 -25.40
C ALA A 23 5.35 17.35 -24.07
N ALA A 24 5.11 18.65 -24.00
CA ALA A 24 5.08 19.36 -22.74
C ALA A 24 3.86 18.83 -21.98
N SER A 25 4.10 18.00 -20.97
CA SER A 25 3.05 17.60 -20.02
C SER A 25 2.57 18.87 -19.32
N LYS A 26 1.28 19.11 -19.38
CA LYS A 26 0.63 20.27 -18.75
C LYS A 26 -0.25 19.76 -17.63
N ASP A 27 -0.13 20.40 -16.48
CA ASP A 27 -1.09 20.24 -15.41
C ASP A 27 -2.50 20.52 -15.91
N PHE A 28 -3.47 19.68 -15.55
CA PHE A 28 -4.87 19.81 -15.95
C PHE A 28 -5.71 20.25 -14.76
N GLU A 29 -6.54 21.27 -14.98
CA GLU A 29 -7.52 21.72 -14.03
C GLU A 29 -8.91 21.20 -14.40
N VAL A 30 -9.58 20.55 -13.44
CA VAL A 30 -10.92 19.98 -13.61
C VAL A 30 -11.82 20.47 -12.49
N THR A 31 -13.06 20.84 -12.81
CA THR A 31 -14.08 21.18 -11.82
C THR A 31 -14.92 19.96 -11.51
N GLY A 32 -14.95 19.55 -10.24
CA GLY A 32 -15.78 18.44 -9.76
C GLY A 32 -17.28 18.78 -9.79
N PRO A 33 -18.15 17.79 -9.67
CA PRO A 33 -19.61 17.99 -9.63
C PRO A 33 -20.10 18.78 -8.41
N ASP A 34 -19.26 18.91 -7.39
CA ASP A 34 -19.43 19.71 -6.17
C ASP A 34 -18.96 21.16 -6.31
N GLY A 35 -18.53 21.57 -7.51
CA GLY A 35 -18.02 22.90 -7.84
C GLY A 35 -16.58 23.15 -7.40
N ARG A 36 -15.90 22.19 -6.80
CA ARG A 36 -14.49 22.33 -6.38
C ARG A 36 -13.56 22.12 -7.56
N ARG A 37 -12.52 22.96 -7.63
CA ARG A 37 -11.48 22.86 -8.67
C ARG A 37 -10.37 21.93 -8.19
N ILE A 38 -9.95 21.03 -9.07
CA ILE A 38 -8.93 20.02 -8.83
C ILE A 38 -7.81 20.23 -9.83
N LEU A 39 -6.57 20.36 -9.37
CA LEU A 39 -5.38 20.34 -10.19
C LEU A 39 -4.85 18.93 -10.28
N LEU A 40 -4.81 18.40 -11.49
CA LEU A 40 -4.17 17.13 -11.82
C LEU A 40 -2.77 17.45 -12.34
N LYS A 41 -1.74 17.00 -11.62
CA LYS A 41 -0.35 17.13 -12.03
C LYS A 41 0.08 16.02 -12.96
N ASP A 42 1.07 16.28 -13.78
CA ASP A 42 1.67 15.32 -14.71
C ASP A 42 2.33 14.11 -14.00
N ASP A 43 2.69 14.26 -12.70
CA ASP A 43 3.24 13.18 -11.86
C ASP A 43 2.16 12.23 -11.31
N GLY A 44 0.88 12.39 -11.72
CA GLY A 44 -0.26 11.60 -11.27
C GLY A 44 -0.80 12.01 -9.90
N ARG A 45 -0.32 13.09 -9.30
CA ARG A 45 -0.86 13.67 -8.07
C ARG A 45 -1.98 14.63 -8.37
N TRP A 46 -2.86 14.85 -7.39
CA TRP A 46 -3.94 15.82 -7.50
C TRP A 46 -4.12 16.60 -6.18
N ARG A 47 -4.63 17.82 -6.29
CA ARG A 47 -5.00 18.66 -5.13
C ARG A 47 -6.22 19.51 -5.44
N TYR A 48 -6.97 19.91 -4.41
CA TYR A 48 -8.00 20.94 -4.56
C TYR A 48 -7.37 22.32 -4.67
N ILE A 49 -7.92 23.17 -5.56
CA ILE A 49 -7.55 24.58 -5.68
C ILE A 49 -8.68 25.40 -5.06
N ASP A 50 -8.52 25.85 -3.82
CA ASP A 50 -9.45 26.78 -3.21
C ASP A 50 -9.00 28.22 -3.51
N SER A 51 -9.90 29.04 -4.05
CA SER A 51 -9.64 30.36 -4.65
C SER A 51 -9.13 31.44 -3.68
N THR A 52 -8.90 31.13 -2.40
CA THR A 52 -8.53 32.12 -1.36
C THR A 52 -7.36 31.74 -0.46
N ALA A 53 -6.73 30.57 -0.65
CA ALA A 53 -5.69 30.09 0.28
C ALA A 53 -4.28 29.99 -0.31
N ASP A 54 -4.08 30.30 -1.60
CA ASP A 54 -2.80 30.02 -2.28
C ASP A 54 -1.69 31.07 -2.00
N SER A 55 -2.00 32.15 -1.28
CA SER A 55 -0.98 33.18 -0.97
C SER A 55 -0.41 33.13 0.45
N GLN A 56 -0.89 32.24 1.31
CA GLN A 56 -0.39 32.13 2.69
C GLN A 56 0.26 30.77 3.04
N LEU A 57 0.15 29.76 2.20
CA LEU A 57 0.69 28.42 2.50
C LEU A 57 2.18 28.26 2.18
N ASP A 58 2.77 29.13 1.37
CA ASP A 58 4.21 29.05 1.06
C ASP A 58 5.11 29.65 2.14
N ALA A 59 4.55 30.38 3.11
CA ALA A 59 5.33 30.98 4.21
C ALA A 59 5.27 30.17 5.51
N GLU A 60 4.25 29.34 5.71
CA GLU A 60 4.05 28.58 6.96
C GLU A 60 4.47 27.11 6.87
N ALA A 61 4.74 26.62 5.66
CA ALA A 61 5.25 25.26 5.42
C ALA A 61 6.71 25.04 5.86
N LYS A 62 7.35 26.06 6.46
CA LYS A 62 8.75 25.95 6.92
C LYS A 62 8.91 25.66 8.41
N ASN A 63 7.81 25.52 9.17
CA ASN A 63 7.92 25.28 10.61
C ASN A 63 6.93 24.25 11.18
N THR A 64 6.30 23.44 10.34
CA THR A 64 5.76 22.16 10.80
C THR A 64 6.89 21.16 10.65
N GLN A 65 7.58 20.88 11.75
CA GLN A 65 8.43 19.69 11.86
C GLN A 65 7.60 18.53 11.30
N GLY A 66 7.93 18.14 10.08
CA GLY A 66 7.38 16.95 9.46
C GLY A 66 7.53 15.84 10.49
N VAL A 67 6.43 15.19 10.80
CA VAL A 67 6.52 13.78 11.14
C VAL A 67 7.09 13.18 9.87
N GLU A 68 8.40 13.18 9.78
CA GLU A 68 9.18 12.43 8.84
C GLU A 68 8.69 11.02 9.06
N GLU A 69 7.87 10.53 8.13
CA GLU A 69 7.50 9.13 8.07
C GLU A 69 8.85 8.42 7.92
N ALA A 70 9.40 8.05 9.07
CA ALA A 70 10.77 7.56 9.19
C ALA A 70 10.88 6.42 8.18
N LYS A 71 11.69 6.65 7.16
CA LYS A 71 12.04 5.64 6.16
C LYS A 71 12.33 4.37 6.94
N PRO A 72 11.63 3.25 6.69
CA PRO A 72 11.72 2.08 7.52
C PRO A 72 13.20 1.72 7.69
N LYS A 73 13.68 1.81 8.92
CA LYS A 73 15.04 1.40 9.25
C LYS A 73 15.08 -0.08 8.91
N ASP A 74 16.02 -0.50 8.07
CA ASP A 74 16.27 -1.92 7.79
C ASP A 74 16.59 -2.61 9.12
N THR A 75 15.56 -3.17 9.74
CA THR A 75 15.66 -3.88 11.02
C THR A 75 15.75 -5.38 10.81
N GLY A 76 15.72 -5.84 9.55
CA GLY A 76 15.69 -7.26 9.22
C GLY A 76 14.39 -7.96 9.62
N GLU A 77 13.34 -7.21 9.99
CA GLU A 77 12.05 -7.76 10.40
C GLU A 77 10.88 -7.02 9.73
N ALA A 78 9.84 -7.74 9.36
CA ALA A 78 8.56 -7.12 9.05
C ALA A 78 7.87 -6.67 10.34
N VAL A 79 7.12 -5.56 10.30
CA VAL A 79 6.48 -4.97 11.47
C VAL A 79 4.98 -4.96 11.31
N LEU A 80 4.28 -5.67 12.19
CA LEU A 80 2.82 -5.72 12.22
C LEU A 80 2.28 -4.84 13.34
N THR A 81 1.45 -3.86 12.97
CA THR A 81 0.82 -2.92 13.90
C THR A 81 -0.70 -2.98 13.81
N LEU A 82 -1.37 -2.79 14.93
CA LEU A 82 -2.80 -2.58 15.00
C LEU A 82 -3.09 -1.07 14.92
N GLN A 83 -3.69 -0.62 13.81
CA GLN A 83 -3.92 0.80 13.55
C GLN A 83 -5.24 1.30 14.11
N ARG A 84 -6.30 0.50 14.01
CA ARG A 84 -7.66 0.90 14.42
C ARG A 84 -8.46 -0.29 14.92
N LYS A 85 -9.30 -0.02 15.92
CA LYS A 85 -10.39 -0.85 16.37
C LYS A 85 -11.69 -0.15 15.97
N ILE A 86 -12.53 -0.80 15.17
CA ILE A 86 -13.74 -0.22 14.57
C ILE A 86 -14.92 -1.04 15.04
N ASP A 87 -15.72 -0.45 15.92
CA ASP A 87 -16.92 -1.07 16.45
C ASP A 87 -18.11 -0.90 15.50
N GLY A 88 -18.95 -1.90 15.41
CA GLY A 88 -20.18 -1.92 14.65
C GLY A 88 -21.27 -2.69 15.39
N ASN A 89 -22.46 -2.74 14.83
CA ASN A 89 -23.56 -3.49 15.44
C ASN A 89 -23.21 -4.99 15.48
N ARG A 90 -22.71 -5.48 16.63
CA ARG A 90 -22.24 -6.85 16.86
C ARG A 90 -21.17 -7.31 15.83
N ILE A 91 -20.32 -6.40 15.42
CA ILE A 91 -19.21 -6.67 14.53
C ILE A 91 -18.02 -5.86 15.01
N CYS A 92 -16.92 -6.53 15.36
CA CYS A 92 -15.66 -5.87 15.68
C CYS A 92 -14.68 -6.05 14.52
N ARG A 93 -14.10 -4.93 14.05
CA ARG A 93 -13.09 -4.93 12.98
C ARG A 93 -11.80 -4.33 13.48
N PHE A 94 -10.71 -4.96 13.13
CA PHE A 94 -9.37 -4.48 13.42
C PHE A 94 -8.63 -4.19 12.12
N ARG A 95 -8.15 -2.96 11.97
CA ARG A 95 -7.29 -2.58 10.84
C ARG A 95 -5.84 -2.76 11.24
N LEU A 96 -5.16 -3.59 10.49
CA LEU A 96 -3.78 -3.98 10.69
C LEU A 96 -2.92 -3.41 9.56
N LYS A 97 -1.67 -3.04 9.85
CA LYS A 97 -0.67 -2.63 8.86
C LYS A 97 0.57 -3.49 9.04
N LEU A 98 1.01 -4.12 7.94
CA LEU A 98 2.30 -4.82 7.87
C LEU A 98 3.26 -3.97 7.04
N VAL A 99 4.39 -3.62 7.62
CA VAL A 99 5.50 -2.92 6.95
C VAL A 99 6.60 -3.95 6.71
N ASN A 100 7.10 -4.02 5.49
CA ASN A 100 8.18 -4.92 5.13
C ASN A 100 9.54 -4.22 5.24
N ASN A 101 10.26 -4.43 6.35
CA ASN A 101 11.63 -3.96 6.54
C ASN A 101 12.65 -5.10 6.31
N LEU A 102 12.24 -6.18 5.65
CA LEU A 102 13.13 -7.24 5.19
C LEU A 102 13.82 -6.81 3.89
N THR A 103 14.92 -7.46 3.54
CA THR A 103 15.65 -7.23 2.29
C THR A 103 15.00 -7.88 1.06
N TYR A 104 13.95 -8.67 1.25
CA TYR A 104 13.24 -9.41 0.21
C TYR A 104 11.73 -9.14 0.26
N GLU A 105 11.06 -9.43 -0.85
CA GLU A 105 9.60 -9.28 -0.97
C GLU A 105 8.85 -10.31 -0.14
N ILE A 106 7.81 -9.87 0.56
CA ILE A 106 6.77 -10.73 1.11
C ILE A 106 5.74 -10.96 0.01
N ARG A 107 5.86 -12.06 -0.73
CA ARG A 107 4.87 -12.41 -1.76
C ARG A 107 3.54 -12.79 -1.15
N SER A 108 3.57 -13.53 -0.04
CA SER A 108 2.38 -13.90 0.73
C SER A 108 2.75 -14.24 2.16
N ILE A 109 1.94 -13.80 3.12
CA ILE A 109 1.91 -14.30 4.50
C ILE A 109 0.46 -14.30 4.99
N VAL A 110 0.04 -15.39 5.64
CA VAL A 110 -1.33 -15.58 6.12
C VAL A 110 -1.34 -15.88 7.61
N PRO A 111 -1.21 -14.85 8.47
CA PRO A 111 -1.38 -15.00 9.91
C PRO A 111 -2.82 -15.38 10.29
N GLU A 112 -2.95 -16.02 11.44
CA GLU A 112 -4.20 -16.21 12.16
C GLU A 112 -4.32 -15.15 13.25
N PHE A 113 -5.52 -14.58 13.40
CA PHE A 113 -5.85 -13.63 14.46
C PHE A 113 -6.90 -14.23 15.35
N LYS A 114 -6.54 -14.49 16.62
CA LYS A 114 -7.42 -15.05 17.66
C LYS A 114 -7.94 -13.94 18.56
N ALA A 115 -9.24 -13.76 18.59
CA ALA A 115 -9.90 -12.83 19.51
C ALA A 115 -10.24 -13.56 20.83
N TYR A 116 -9.87 -12.96 21.95
CA TYR A 116 -10.14 -13.49 23.28
C TYR A 116 -11.14 -12.62 24.02
N ARG A 117 -12.05 -13.28 24.75
CA ARG A 117 -12.94 -12.65 25.73
C ARG A 117 -12.25 -12.47 27.09
N ALA A 118 -12.86 -11.70 27.99
CA ALA A 118 -12.35 -11.44 29.33
C ALA A 118 -12.11 -12.71 30.19
N ASN A 119 -12.84 -13.78 29.91
CA ASN A 119 -12.66 -15.08 30.57
C ASN A 119 -11.48 -15.89 30.01
N GLY A 120 -10.69 -15.33 29.12
CA GLY A 120 -9.53 -16.00 28.50
C GLY A 120 -9.88 -17.02 27.40
N VAL A 121 -11.16 -17.18 27.08
CA VAL A 121 -11.60 -18.10 26.02
C VAL A 121 -11.46 -17.44 24.65
N VAL A 122 -10.94 -18.19 23.68
CA VAL A 122 -10.93 -17.78 22.26
C VAL A 122 -12.38 -17.69 21.79
N TYR A 123 -12.75 -16.52 21.33
CA TYR A 123 -14.06 -16.30 20.72
C TYR A 123 -14.11 -16.86 19.31
N ASP A 124 -13.13 -16.47 18.50
CA ASP A 124 -13.04 -16.83 17.08
C ASP A 124 -11.61 -16.68 16.57
N THR A 125 -11.29 -17.33 15.46
CA THR A 125 -10.01 -17.24 14.76
C THR A 125 -10.28 -16.88 13.29
N VAL A 126 -9.69 -15.78 12.84
CA VAL A 126 -9.82 -15.32 11.46
C VAL A 126 -8.45 -15.21 10.79
N PHE A 127 -8.41 -15.36 9.47
CA PHE A 127 -7.19 -15.24 8.69
C PHE A 127 -7.08 -13.84 8.07
N GLY A 128 -5.87 -13.30 8.04
CA GLY A 128 -5.56 -12.03 7.38
C GLY A 128 -4.38 -12.17 6.43
N ALA A 129 -4.65 -12.28 5.12
CA ALA A 129 -3.59 -12.40 4.12
C ALA A 129 -2.98 -11.04 3.77
N PHE A 130 -1.65 -10.96 3.80
CA PHE A 130 -0.87 -9.86 3.25
C PHE A 130 -0.08 -10.38 2.05
N GLN A 131 -0.08 -9.62 0.94
CA GLN A 131 0.51 -10.08 -0.32
C GLN A 131 1.23 -8.94 -1.03
N PHE A 132 2.29 -9.29 -1.77
CA PHE A 132 3.04 -8.41 -2.65
C PHE A 132 3.54 -7.15 -1.95
N ILE A 133 4.29 -7.31 -0.87
CA ILE A 133 4.90 -6.21 -0.12
C ILE A 133 6.39 -6.21 -0.41
N LYS A 134 6.85 -5.25 -1.21
CA LYS A 134 8.27 -5.07 -1.51
C LYS A 134 9.03 -4.53 -0.28
N PRO A 135 10.36 -4.66 -0.23
CA PRO A 135 11.17 -4.01 0.80
C PRO A 135 10.87 -2.51 0.91
N GLY A 136 10.61 -2.04 2.13
CA GLY A 136 10.22 -0.65 2.41
C GLY A 136 8.73 -0.33 2.24
N ASP A 137 7.96 -1.20 1.59
CA ASP A 137 6.52 -1.01 1.39
C ASP A 137 5.70 -1.49 2.59
N SER A 138 4.41 -1.15 2.58
CA SER A 138 3.45 -1.63 3.56
C SER A 138 2.10 -1.97 2.94
N ARG A 139 1.33 -2.81 3.64
CA ARG A 139 -0.06 -3.14 3.31
C ARG A 139 -0.92 -3.10 4.55
N SER A 140 -2.14 -2.56 4.40
CA SER A 140 -3.16 -2.63 5.45
C SER A 140 -4.20 -3.68 5.12
N ARG A 141 -4.69 -4.37 6.17
CA ARG A 141 -5.76 -5.36 6.11
C ARG A 141 -6.74 -5.13 7.24
N GLU A 142 -7.98 -5.47 6.98
CA GLU A 142 -9.03 -5.48 7.99
C GLU A 142 -9.42 -6.92 8.27
N VAL A 143 -9.40 -7.31 9.55
CA VAL A 143 -9.94 -8.58 10.03
C VAL A 143 -11.23 -8.30 10.77
N ARG A 144 -12.22 -9.19 10.65
CA ARG A 144 -13.58 -9.00 11.13
C ARG A 144 -13.98 -10.16 12.02
N PHE A 145 -14.53 -9.83 13.20
CA PHE A 145 -15.18 -10.76 14.12
C PHE A 145 -16.68 -10.44 14.15
N ASN A 146 -17.50 -11.39 13.68
CA ASN A 146 -18.93 -11.23 13.63
C ASN A 146 -19.58 -11.74 14.93
N GLY A 147 -20.71 -11.15 15.34
CA GLY A 147 -21.46 -11.59 16.50
C GLY A 147 -20.95 -11.08 17.85
N ILE A 148 -19.90 -10.24 17.87
CA ILE A 148 -19.29 -9.71 19.09
C ILE A 148 -19.06 -8.20 18.94
N ALA A 149 -19.25 -7.45 20.02
CA ALA A 149 -18.88 -6.04 20.09
C ALA A 149 -17.37 -5.90 20.42
N CYS A 150 -16.75 -4.82 19.98
CA CYS A 150 -15.30 -4.62 20.23
C CYS A 150 -14.92 -4.53 21.71
N PRO A 151 -15.71 -3.96 22.62
CA PRO A 151 -15.39 -3.97 24.05
C PRO A 151 -15.27 -5.36 24.67
N ASP A 152 -15.97 -6.35 24.10
CA ASP A 152 -15.93 -7.74 24.60
C ASP A 152 -14.68 -8.50 24.19
N ILE A 153 -13.86 -7.92 23.30
CA ILE A 153 -12.56 -8.47 22.90
C ILE A 153 -11.46 -7.76 23.70
N VAL A 154 -10.81 -8.50 24.60
CA VAL A 154 -9.76 -7.97 25.49
C VAL A 154 -8.35 -8.25 24.98
N ARG A 155 -8.19 -9.20 24.06
CA ARG A 155 -6.91 -9.57 23.46
C ARG A 155 -7.11 -10.02 22.03
N LEU A 156 -6.20 -9.60 21.16
CA LEU A 156 -6.05 -10.07 19.78
C LEU A 156 -4.65 -10.68 19.66
N GLN A 157 -4.57 -12.00 19.52
CA GLN A 157 -3.31 -12.71 19.39
C GLN A 157 -3.04 -13.08 17.95
N VAL A 158 -1.79 -12.87 17.51
CA VAL A 158 -1.30 -13.29 16.19
C VAL A 158 -0.65 -14.67 16.33
N THR A 159 -1.15 -15.64 15.58
CA THR A 159 -0.64 -17.01 15.57
C THR A 159 -0.59 -17.57 14.15
N GLY A 160 -0.21 -18.82 14.00
CA GLY A 160 -0.09 -19.44 12.66
C GLY A 160 1.09 -18.89 11.89
N GLY A 161 0.88 -18.49 10.65
CA GLY A 161 1.94 -17.98 9.77
C GLY A 161 2.84 -19.09 9.23
N ASP A 162 2.32 -20.29 9.12
CA ASP A 162 2.93 -21.44 8.44
C ASP A 162 2.63 -21.47 6.92
N ARG A 163 1.77 -20.55 6.48
CA ARG A 163 1.49 -20.30 5.05
C ARG A 163 2.10 -18.97 4.63
N CYS A 164 3.29 -19.03 4.05
CA CYS A 164 3.94 -17.85 3.50
C CYS A 164 4.83 -18.19 2.29
N GLU A 165 5.10 -17.16 1.52
CA GLU A 165 6.09 -17.15 0.45
C GLU A 165 6.90 -15.86 0.63
N MET A 166 8.09 -15.99 1.24
CA MET A 166 8.96 -14.87 1.58
C MET A 166 10.39 -15.36 1.82
N GLY A 167 11.38 -14.74 1.17
CA GLY A 167 12.77 -15.20 1.21
C GLY A 167 12.87 -16.67 0.77
N ASP A 168 13.50 -17.48 1.60
CA ASP A 168 13.69 -18.93 1.37
C ASP A 168 12.47 -19.78 1.79
N LEU A 169 11.43 -19.16 2.35
CA LEU A 169 10.21 -19.85 2.77
C LEU A 169 9.22 -19.92 1.61
N ASP A 170 8.82 -21.13 1.24
CA ASP A 170 7.87 -21.38 0.16
C ASP A 170 6.56 -21.95 0.73
N LYS A 171 5.49 -21.27 0.45
CA LYS A 171 4.04 -21.51 0.64
C LYS A 171 3.59 -22.20 1.93
N PHE A 172 4.13 -23.37 2.26
CA PHE A 172 3.71 -24.13 3.42
C PHE A 172 4.95 -24.60 4.19
N SER A 173 5.26 -23.88 5.25
CA SER A 173 6.31 -24.35 6.15
C SER A 173 5.79 -25.54 6.97
N PRO A 174 6.55 -26.66 7.09
CA PRO A 174 6.20 -27.75 7.97
C PRO A 174 6.27 -27.35 9.47
N VAL A 175 6.96 -26.24 9.75
CA VAL A 175 7.09 -25.72 11.11
C VAL A 175 6.08 -24.62 11.34
N LYS A 176 5.14 -24.86 12.27
CA LYS A 176 4.11 -23.89 12.64
C LYS A 176 4.72 -22.59 13.16
N GLY A 177 4.24 -21.47 12.65
CA GLY A 177 4.70 -20.15 13.05
C GLY A 177 6.02 -19.69 12.41
N LYS A 178 6.64 -20.49 11.57
CA LYS A 178 7.94 -20.18 10.95
C LYS A 178 7.98 -18.82 10.25
N CYS A 179 6.91 -18.46 9.55
CA CYS A 179 6.81 -17.17 8.86
C CYS A 179 6.73 -15.99 9.84
N LEU A 180 6.14 -16.19 11.02
CA LEU A 180 6.02 -15.14 12.04
C LEU A 180 7.34 -14.89 12.80
N GLU A 181 8.35 -15.73 12.65
CA GLU A 181 9.69 -15.47 13.22
C GLU A 181 10.28 -14.18 12.62
N HIS A 182 9.96 -13.88 11.37
CA HIS A 182 10.40 -12.67 10.66
C HIS A 182 9.45 -11.47 10.84
N VAL A 183 8.42 -11.59 11.67
CA VAL A 183 7.44 -10.53 11.91
C VAL A 183 7.45 -10.13 13.37
N ARG A 184 7.76 -8.88 13.64
CA ARG A 184 7.61 -8.26 14.96
C ARG A 184 6.20 -7.70 15.10
N VAL A 185 5.48 -8.09 16.13
CA VAL A 185 4.18 -7.52 16.51
C VAL A 185 4.42 -6.38 17.49
N VAL A 186 3.84 -5.22 17.23
CA VAL A 186 3.93 -4.04 18.09
C VAL A 186 2.73 -3.99 19.00
N GLU A 187 2.97 -3.83 20.30
CA GLU A 187 1.92 -3.62 21.30
C GLU A 187 1.00 -2.46 20.94
N SER A 188 -0.24 -2.51 21.38
CA SER A 188 -1.26 -1.51 21.05
C SER A 188 -2.10 -1.16 22.28
N ASP A 189 -2.41 0.13 22.42
CA ASP A 189 -3.32 0.64 23.47
C ASP A 189 -4.80 0.35 23.16
N LEU A 190 -5.13 -0.07 21.94
CA LEU A 190 -6.50 -0.32 21.50
C LEU A 190 -7.07 -1.63 22.07
N VAL A 191 -6.22 -2.63 22.21
CA VAL A 191 -6.46 -3.94 22.79
C VAL A 191 -5.10 -4.62 23.01
N ARG A 192 -4.99 -5.53 23.97
CA ARG A 192 -3.76 -6.33 24.08
C ARG A 192 -3.49 -7.06 22.77
N PHE A 193 -2.40 -6.69 22.10
CA PHE A 193 -2.02 -7.20 20.79
C PHE A 193 -0.63 -7.82 20.86
N ASP A 194 -0.55 -9.14 20.73
CA ASP A 194 0.69 -9.92 20.92
C ASP A 194 0.73 -11.16 20.00
N LYS A 195 1.90 -11.87 20.00
CA LYS A 195 2.06 -13.21 19.41
C LYS A 195 1.63 -14.29 20.39
#